data_4cbfdbdd1ca7a16b6f15a9f952f8c277
#
_entry.id   4cbfdbdd1ca7a16b6f15a9f952f8c277
#
_cell.length_a   1.000
_cell.length_b   1.000
_cell.length_c   1.000
_cell.angle_alpha   90.00
_cell.angle_beta   90.00
_cell.angle_gamma   90.00
#
_symmetry.space_group_name_H-M   'P 1'
#
loop_
_entity.id
_entity.type
_entity.pdbx_description
1 polymer ?
#
loop_
_entity_poly.entity_id
_entity_poly.type
_entity_poly.pdbx_seq_one_letter_code
_entity_poly.pdbx_strand_id
1 'polypeptide(L)'
;MVAPEVKRQTQRIQPFVTPCRYVLGDERFPGFLTDISEKGGRIHTEVEPPAVGTTLTVEARLGHKATPLRLPATVRWTRPAPRGGFLFGLLFEGVGPEEQGALDAVVDEFRNRNKERRFAL
;
A
#
# COMPACT_ATOMS: atom_id res chain seq x y z
N MET A 1 12.04 -23.76 -11.71
CA MET A 1 11.54 -23.38 -11.51
C MET A 1 11.29 -22.35 -10.74
N VAL A 2 11.74 -22.15 -10.02
CA VAL A 2 11.53 -21.22 -9.04
C VAL A 2 12.19 -19.91 -9.27
N ALA A 3 13.14 -19.83 -10.18
CA ALA A 3 13.95 -18.64 -10.32
C ALA A 3 13.18 -17.36 -10.58
N PRO A 4 12.20 -17.31 -11.47
CA PRO A 4 11.49 -16.05 -11.68
C PRO A 4 10.72 -15.61 -10.46
N GLU A 5 10.21 -16.53 -9.72
CA GLU A 5 9.50 -16.19 -8.53
C GLU A 5 10.40 -15.66 -7.47
N VAL A 6 11.56 -16.21 -7.36
CA VAL A 6 12.54 -15.73 -6.42
C VAL A 6 12.92 -14.29 -6.74
N LYS A 7 13.17 -13.99 -8.01
CA LYS A 7 13.48 -12.65 -8.39
C LYS A 7 12.38 -11.69 -8.04
N ARG A 8 11.16 -12.04 -8.30
CA ARG A 8 10.06 -11.18 -8.00
C ARG A 8 9.96 -10.92 -6.50
N GLN A 9 10.17 -11.94 -5.71
CA GLN A 9 10.08 -11.78 -4.27
C GLN A 9 11.16 -10.88 -3.72
N THR A 10 12.32 -10.89 -4.28
CA THR A 10 13.38 -10.03 -3.79
C THR A 10 13.16 -8.58 -4.14
N GLN A 11 12.29 -8.30 -5.10
CA GLN A 11 12.04 -6.93 -5.50
C GLN A 11 10.90 -6.29 -4.73
N ARG A 12 10.11 -7.07 -4.04
CA ARG A 12 8.95 -6.56 -3.33
C ARG A 12 9.19 -6.51 -1.86
N ILE A 13 8.48 -5.62 -1.19
CA ILE A 13 8.48 -5.58 0.24
C ILE A 13 7.43 -6.55 0.70
N GLN A 14 7.86 -7.77 0.99
CA GLN A 14 6.95 -8.82 1.34
C GLN A 14 7.41 -9.53 2.59
N PRO A 15 6.48 -9.96 3.38
CA PRO A 15 5.06 -9.64 3.32
C PRO A 15 4.80 -8.27 3.90
N PHE A 16 3.93 -7.54 3.27
CA PHE A 16 3.48 -6.28 3.82
C PHE A 16 1.96 -6.29 3.79
N VAL A 17 1.37 -6.35 4.96
CA VAL A 17 -0.08 -6.29 5.09
C VAL A 17 -0.38 -5.44 6.30
N THR A 18 -1.05 -4.34 6.07
CA THR A 18 -1.36 -3.40 7.14
C THR A 18 -2.82 -2.98 7.02
N PRO A 19 -3.58 -3.05 8.10
CA PRO A 19 -4.95 -2.55 8.06
C PRO A 19 -4.97 -1.08 7.71
N CYS A 20 -5.94 -0.69 6.91
CA CYS A 20 -6.08 0.71 6.54
C CYS A 20 -7.55 1.01 6.36
N ARG A 21 -7.83 2.27 6.11
CA ARG A 21 -9.15 2.72 5.69
C ARG A 21 -8.98 3.57 4.46
N TYR A 22 -9.92 3.48 3.55
CA TYR A 22 -9.93 4.42 2.43
C TYR A 22 -11.22 5.22 2.51
N VAL A 23 -11.08 6.51 2.32
CA VAL A 23 -12.15 7.47 2.58
C VAL A 23 -12.64 8.03 1.26
N LEU A 24 -13.93 7.86 1.00
CA LEU A 24 -14.60 8.39 -0.17
C LEU A 24 -15.65 9.35 0.32
N GLY A 25 -15.43 10.64 0.11
CA GLY A 25 -16.35 11.63 0.65
C GLY A 25 -16.42 11.50 2.16
N ASP A 26 -17.61 11.20 2.67
CA ASP A 26 -17.81 11.05 4.09
C ASP A 26 -17.74 9.62 4.59
N GLU A 27 -17.53 8.68 3.69
CA GLU A 27 -17.56 7.27 4.07
C GLU A 27 -16.18 6.68 4.18
N ARG A 28 -16.00 5.82 5.18
CA ARG A 28 -14.74 5.13 5.40
C ARG A 28 -14.96 3.64 5.22
N PHE A 29 -14.08 3.03 4.47
CA PHE A 29 -14.15 1.60 4.19
C PHE A 29 -12.90 0.92 4.70
N PRO A 30 -13.04 -0.25 5.33
CA PRO A 30 -11.86 -0.98 5.78
C PRO A 30 -11.18 -1.67 4.61
N GLY A 31 -9.87 -1.83 4.71
CA GLY A 31 -9.10 -2.56 3.74
C GLY A 31 -7.75 -2.90 4.30
N PHE A 32 -6.94 -3.53 3.47
CA PHE A 32 -5.57 -3.87 3.85
C PHE A 32 -4.63 -3.39 2.77
N LEU A 33 -3.64 -2.61 3.17
CA LEU A 33 -2.54 -2.29 2.27
C LEU A 33 -1.69 -3.54 2.12
N THR A 34 -1.56 -4.02 0.90
CA THR A 34 -0.78 -5.23 0.62
C THR A 34 0.49 -4.92 -0.15
N ASP A 35 0.69 -3.66 -0.49
CA ASP A 35 1.89 -3.23 -1.18
C ASP A 35 1.98 -1.72 -1.03
N ILE A 36 3.19 -1.19 -0.90
CA ILE A 36 3.37 0.24 -0.75
C ILE A 36 4.72 0.68 -1.32
N SER A 37 4.72 1.87 -1.92
CA SER A 37 5.93 2.52 -2.38
C SER A 37 5.76 4.01 -2.13
N GLU A 38 6.77 4.78 -2.48
CA GLU A 38 6.71 6.23 -2.34
C GLU A 38 5.64 6.86 -3.23
N LYS A 39 5.22 6.15 -4.25
CA LYS A 39 4.30 6.72 -5.24
C LYS A 39 2.91 6.13 -5.21
N GLY A 40 2.71 5.03 -4.54
CA GLY A 40 1.41 4.39 -4.55
C GLY A 40 1.36 3.14 -3.74
N GLY A 41 0.25 2.41 -3.87
CA GLY A 41 0.08 1.19 -3.13
C GLY A 41 -1.01 0.34 -3.71
N ARG A 42 -1.27 -0.77 -3.05
CA ARG A 42 -2.31 -1.70 -3.45
C ARG A 42 -3.14 -2.06 -2.23
N ILE A 43 -4.45 -2.04 -2.38
CA ILE A 43 -5.35 -2.34 -1.27
C ILE A 43 -6.20 -3.56 -1.64
N HIS A 44 -6.37 -4.44 -0.65
CA HIS A 44 -7.35 -5.52 -0.71
C HIS A 44 -8.59 -5.08 0.06
N THR A 45 -9.77 -5.28 -0.52
CA THR A 45 -11.02 -4.97 0.13
C THR A 45 -12.01 -6.08 -0.15
N GLU A 46 -13.01 -6.22 0.75
CA GLU A 46 -14.02 -7.25 0.59
C GLU A 46 -15.24 -6.75 -0.18
N VAL A 47 -15.36 -5.45 -0.35
CA VAL A 47 -16.50 -4.87 -1.06
C VAL A 47 -16.04 -4.43 -2.43
N GLU A 48 -17.00 -4.09 -3.27
CA GLU A 48 -16.67 -3.64 -4.62
C GLU A 48 -15.77 -2.41 -4.56
N PRO A 49 -14.65 -2.40 -5.28
CA PRO A 49 -13.72 -1.28 -5.19
C PRO A 49 -14.24 -0.05 -5.91
N PRO A 50 -13.71 1.12 -5.57
CA PRO A 50 -14.06 2.32 -6.30
C PRO A 50 -13.62 2.22 -7.75
N ALA A 51 -14.31 2.92 -8.62
CA ALA A 51 -13.99 2.88 -10.04
C ALA A 51 -12.62 3.52 -10.32
N VAL A 52 -12.00 3.07 -11.40
CA VAL A 52 -10.75 3.66 -11.86
C VAL A 52 -10.96 5.16 -12.09
N GLY A 53 -10.02 5.97 -11.63
CA GLY A 53 -10.11 7.42 -11.72
C GLY A 53 -10.70 8.08 -10.48
N THR A 54 -11.25 7.30 -9.57
CA THR A 54 -11.82 7.85 -8.34
C THR A 54 -10.70 8.35 -7.44
N THR A 55 -10.90 9.53 -6.84
CA THR A 55 -9.96 10.04 -5.85
C THR A 55 -10.47 9.67 -4.47
N LEU A 56 -9.53 9.35 -3.59
CA LEU A 56 -9.86 8.98 -2.23
C LEU A 56 -8.67 9.30 -1.34
N THR A 57 -8.81 9.08 -0.04
CA THR A 57 -7.70 9.26 0.90
C THR A 57 -7.49 7.96 1.64
N VAL A 58 -6.26 7.48 1.65
CA VAL A 58 -5.90 6.30 2.43
C VAL A 58 -5.45 6.76 3.81
N GLU A 59 -5.99 6.13 4.85
CA GLU A 59 -5.56 6.36 6.22
C GLU A 59 -4.94 5.08 6.73
N ALA A 60 -3.67 5.14 7.09
CA ALA A 60 -2.98 3.94 7.57
C ALA A 60 -1.90 4.32 8.56
N ARG A 61 -1.76 3.50 9.59
CA ARG A 61 -0.65 3.65 10.53
C ARG A 61 0.52 2.87 9.98
N LEU A 62 1.55 3.60 9.62
CA LEU A 62 2.73 2.99 9.04
C LEU A 62 3.90 3.28 9.94
N GLY A 63 4.71 2.24 10.17
CA GLY A 63 5.85 2.37 11.06
C GLY A 63 5.39 2.49 12.50
N HIS A 64 6.04 3.36 13.24
CA HIS A 64 5.76 3.52 14.67
C HIS A 64 4.94 4.76 14.98
N LYS A 65 4.29 5.31 13.98
CA LYS A 65 3.52 6.53 14.18
C LYS A 65 2.24 6.26 14.96
N ALA A 66 1.95 7.10 15.90
CA ALA A 66 0.72 6.99 16.67
C ALA A 66 -0.50 7.41 15.85
N THR A 67 -0.33 8.39 14.98
CA THR A 67 -1.41 8.88 14.14
C THR A 67 -1.30 8.30 12.74
N PRO A 68 -2.42 7.97 12.11
CA PRO A 68 -2.34 7.45 10.74
C PRO A 68 -1.87 8.51 9.77
N LEU A 69 -1.15 8.07 8.77
CA LEU A 69 -0.86 8.91 7.62
C LEU A 69 -2.11 9.03 6.77
N ARG A 70 -2.31 10.18 6.17
CA ARG A 70 -3.43 10.43 5.28
C ARG A 70 -2.86 10.72 3.90
N LEU A 71 -3.11 9.82 2.98
CA LEU A 71 -2.47 9.85 1.66
C LEU A 71 -3.53 9.97 0.58
N PRO A 72 -3.69 11.17 0.00
CA PRO A 72 -4.59 11.31 -1.13
C PRO A 72 -4.12 10.49 -2.31
N ALA A 73 -5.06 9.86 -2.99
CA ALA A 73 -4.70 8.92 -4.06
C ALA A 73 -5.79 8.84 -5.11
N THR A 74 -5.42 8.31 -6.25
CA THR A 74 -6.34 8.05 -7.36
C THR A 74 -6.27 6.57 -7.71
N VAL A 75 -7.43 5.96 -7.91
CA VAL A 75 -7.51 4.55 -8.29
C VAL A 75 -7.04 4.38 -9.72
N ARG A 76 -6.08 3.51 -9.95
CA ARG A 76 -5.50 3.31 -11.27
C ARG A 76 -5.95 2.01 -11.92
N TRP A 77 -6.25 1.01 -11.14
CA TRP A 77 -6.74 -0.28 -11.67
C TRP A 77 -7.49 -1.01 -10.58
N THR A 78 -8.38 -1.90 -10.99
CA THR A 78 -9.11 -2.77 -10.07
C THR A 78 -9.17 -4.16 -10.67
N ARG A 79 -9.26 -5.17 -9.81
CA ARG A 79 -9.47 -6.55 -10.27
C ARG A 79 -9.91 -7.41 -9.11
N PRO A 80 -10.53 -8.58 -9.41
CA PRO A 80 -10.85 -9.53 -8.34
C PRO A 80 -9.56 -10.09 -7.74
N ALA A 81 -9.60 -10.39 -6.46
CA ALA A 81 -8.47 -11.03 -5.82
C ALA A 81 -8.58 -12.54 -5.96
N PRO A 82 -7.45 -13.25 -6.06
CA PRO A 82 -7.52 -14.71 -6.30
C PRO A 82 -8.25 -15.49 -5.22
N ARG A 83 -8.22 -15.03 -3.98
CA ARG A 83 -8.82 -15.76 -2.87
C ARG A 83 -10.04 -15.08 -2.31
N GLY A 84 -10.66 -14.22 -3.08
CA GLY A 84 -11.87 -13.52 -2.65
C GLY A 84 -11.61 -12.06 -2.43
N GLY A 85 -12.67 -11.28 -2.53
CA GLY A 85 -12.56 -9.84 -2.45
C GLY A 85 -11.93 -9.27 -3.71
N PHE A 86 -11.38 -8.08 -3.56
CA PHE A 86 -10.88 -7.31 -4.71
C PHE A 86 -9.57 -6.66 -4.35
N LEU A 87 -8.78 -6.39 -5.39
CA LEU A 87 -7.56 -5.59 -5.27
C LEU A 87 -7.71 -4.34 -6.10
N PHE A 88 -7.19 -3.24 -5.61
CA PHE A 88 -7.10 -2.05 -6.43
C PHE A 88 -5.80 -1.31 -6.16
N GLY A 89 -5.24 -0.76 -7.22
CA GLY A 89 -3.98 -0.06 -7.16
C GLY A 89 -4.18 1.44 -7.16
N LEU A 90 -3.32 2.12 -6.43
CA LEU A 90 -3.43 3.55 -6.19
C LEU A 90 -2.16 4.27 -6.57
N LEU A 91 -2.33 5.47 -7.09
CA LEU A 91 -1.24 6.42 -7.24
C LEU A 91 -1.47 7.54 -6.23
N PHE A 92 -0.50 7.79 -5.36
CA PHE A 92 -0.61 8.89 -4.42
C PHE A 92 -0.42 10.22 -5.15
N GLU A 93 -1.33 11.14 -4.92
CA GLU A 93 -1.29 12.45 -5.58
C GLU A 93 -1.72 13.52 -4.59
N GLY A 94 -1.01 14.63 -4.58
CA GLY A 94 -1.37 15.73 -3.69
C GLY A 94 -0.99 15.50 -2.24
N VAL A 95 -0.03 14.63 -2.00
CA VAL A 95 0.43 14.36 -0.64
C VAL A 95 1.26 15.55 -0.17
N GLY A 96 0.99 16.01 1.04
CA GLY A 96 1.75 17.11 1.61
C GLY A 96 3.19 16.71 1.90
N PRO A 97 4.10 17.70 2.00
CA PRO A 97 5.52 17.35 2.18
C PRO A 97 5.80 16.61 3.46
N GLU A 98 5.09 16.92 4.53
CA GLU A 98 5.27 16.22 5.78
C GLU A 98 4.89 14.75 5.67
N GLU A 99 3.76 14.49 5.07
CA GLU A 99 3.30 13.13 4.93
C GLU A 99 4.09 12.36 3.90
N GLN A 100 4.54 13.03 2.86
CA GLN A 100 5.42 12.40 1.89
C GLN A 100 6.74 11.98 2.55
N GLY A 101 7.31 12.85 3.39
CA GLY A 101 8.53 12.51 4.11
C GLY A 101 8.34 11.33 5.04
N ALA A 102 7.20 11.27 5.73
CA ALA A 102 6.93 10.15 6.60
C ALA A 102 6.75 8.86 5.83
N LEU A 103 6.08 8.93 4.69
CA LEU A 103 5.90 7.77 3.82
C LEU A 103 7.24 7.27 3.30
N ASP A 104 8.07 8.19 2.82
CA ASP A 104 9.38 7.82 2.30
C ASP A 104 10.22 7.12 3.36
N ALA A 105 10.17 7.61 4.59
CA ALA A 105 10.92 7.01 5.68
C ALA A 105 10.45 5.58 5.98
N VAL A 106 9.14 5.36 5.95
CA VAL A 106 8.60 4.03 6.19
C VAL A 106 9.02 3.07 5.09
N VAL A 107 8.93 3.51 3.84
CA VAL A 107 9.29 2.66 2.72
C VAL A 107 10.77 2.31 2.78
N ASP A 108 11.61 3.28 3.10
CA ASP A 108 13.04 3.04 3.25
C ASP A 108 13.32 2.02 4.34
N GLU A 109 12.63 2.14 5.44
CA GLU A 109 12.80 1.21 6.55
C GLU A 109 12.47 -0.22 6.14
N PHE A 110 11.38 -0.41 5.43
CA PHE A 110 11.02 -1.74 4.96
C PHE A 110 12.04 -2.29 3.98
N ARG A 111 12.53 -1.47 3.09
CA ARG A 111 13.55 -1.90 2.14
C ARG A 111 14.82 -2.30 2.83
N ASN A 112 15.23 -1.55 3.82
CA ASN A 112 16.43 -1.86 4.57
C ASN A 112 16.30 -3.15 5.34
N ARG A 113 15.16 -3.39 5.94
CA ARG A 113 14.91 -4.66 6.63
C ARG A 113 15.00 -5.84 5.68
N ASN A 114 14.43 -5.69 4.50
CA ASN A 114 14.50 -6.76 3.52
C ASN A 114 15.91 -7.04 3.06
N LYS A 115 16.69 -5.98 2.89
CA LYS A 115 18.10 -6.14 2.56
C LYS A 115 18.85 -6.88 3.64
N GLU A 116 18.65 -6.47 4.87
CA GLU A 116 19.32 -7.09 5.99
C GLU A 116 18.97 -8.55 6.11
N ARG A 117 17.74 -8.89 5.91
CA ARG A 117 17.33 -10.26 5.95
C ARG A 117 18.03 -11.10 4.90
N ARG A 118 18.15 -10.57 3.72
CA ARG A 118 18.81 -11.28 2.66
C ARG A 118 20.27 -11.51 2.95
N PHE A 119 20.93 -10.54 3.55
CA PHE A 119 22.34 -10.68 3.87
C PHE A 119 22.58 -11.59 5.06
N ALA A 120 21.62 -11.69 5.94
CA ALA A 120 21.75 -12.54 7.09
C ALA A 120 21.72 -14.03 6.73
N LEU A 121 21.19 -14.33 5.60
CA LEU A 121 21.17 -15.71 5.16
C LEU A 121 22.44 -16.08 4.43
#